data_de15308e790b9b74e20c52435fd7d07f
#
_entry.id   de15308e790b9b74e20c52435fd7d07f
#
_cell.length_a   1.000
_cell.length_b   1.000
_cell.length_c   1.000
_cell.angle_alpha   90.00
_cell.angle_beta   90.00
_cell.angle_gamma   90.00
#
_symmetry.space_group_name_H-M   'P 1'
#
loop_
_entity.id
_entity.type
_entity.pdbx_description
1 polymer ?
#
loop_
_entity_poly.entity_id
_entity_poly.type
_entity_poly.pdbx_seq_one_letter_code
_entity_poly.pdbx_strand_id
1 'polypeptide(L)'
;MPHKIVHAHIILLLVILYLLPVKAGYTPASSWHHLVFMFFHGNIFHLIGNCYCAYYILNNRTFNWHTTLVIIYTVAVLSSFVCYSPLPTVGFSAPLFVMLGINFYSSSHRKNYLPLLLSVMVCWLFIPHLNTPLHILCFILGFLYTWNNNFIKKIRHDCARLNR
;
A
#
# COMPACT_ATOMS: atom_id res chain seq x y z
N MET A 1 -4.79 7.60 20.90
CA MET A 1 -5.67 6.38 20.95
C MET A 1 -6.49 6.09 19.68
N PRO A 2 -6.98 7.05 18.88
CA PRO A 2 -7.80 6.73 17.69
C PRO A 2 -7.08 5.89 16.61
N HIS A 3 -5.76 5.98 16.51
CA HIS A 3 -5.00 5.27 15.46
C HIS A 3 -5.01 3.75 15.59
N LYS A 4 -4.90 3.19 16.80
CA LYS A 4 -4.92 1.74 17.02
C LYS A 4 -6.25 1.09 16.62
N ILE A 5 -7.34 1.85 16.71
CA ILE A 5 -8.68 1.39 16.35
C ILE A 5 -8.80 1.18 14.82
N VAL A 6 -8.26 2.09 14.02
CA VAL A 6 -8.31 1.98 12.54
C VAL A 6 -7.53 0.77 12.04
N HIS A 7 -6.36 0.47 12.64
CA HIS A 7 -5.56 -0.70 12.27
C HIS A 7 -6.32 -2.01 12.50
N ALA A 8 -6.95 -2.13 13.66
CA ALA A 8 -7.75 -3.30 13.99
C ALA A 8 -8.91 -3.50 13.01
N HIS A 9 -9.59 -2.43 12.59
CA HIS A 9 -10.69 -2.50 11.63
C HIS A 9 -10.23 -2.95 10.25
N ILE A 10 -9.07 -2.46 9.76
CA ILE A 10 -8.53 -2.89 8.46
C ILE A 10 -8.21 -4.39 8.51
N ILE A 11 -7.49 -4.84 9.54
CA ILE A 11 -7.13 -6.25 9.69
C ILE A 11 -8.38 -7.12 9.82
N LEU A 12 -9.34 -6.71 10.66
CA LEU A 12 -10.59 -7.43 10.84
C LEU A 12 -11.38 -7.52 9.52
N LEU A 13 -11.45 -6.45 8.75
CA LEU A 13 -12.09 -6.44 7.44
C LEU A 13 -11.45 -7.45 6.50
N LEU A 14 -10.11 -7.47 6.41
CA LEU A 14 -9.39 -8.42 5.55
C LEU A 14 -9.66 -9.88 5.97
N VAL A 15 -9.71 -10.16 7.28
CA VAL A 15 -10.02 -11.49 7.79
C VAL A 15 -11.46 -11.89 7.46
N ILE A 16 -12.43 -11.01 7.69
CA ILE A 16 -13.84 -11.27 7.38
C ILE A 16 -14.02 -11.56 5.88
N LEU A 17 -13.42 -10.74 5.02
CA LEU A 17 -13.53 -10.90 3.56
C LEU A 17 -12.82 -12.16 3.06
N TYR A 18 -11.75 -12.60 3.74
CA TYR A 18 -11.10 -13.87 3.42
C TYR A 18 -11.99 -15.08 3.69
N LEU A 19 -12.86 -15.01 4.70
CA LEU A 19 -13.79 -16.09 5.05
C LEU A 19 -14.98 -16.19 4.09
N LEU A 20 -15.20 -15.16 3.25
CA LEU A 20 -16.25 -15.22 2.24
C LEU A 20 -15.85 -16.16 1.09
N PRO A 21 -16.81 -16.90 0.52
CA PRO A 21 -16.54 -17.82 -0.60
C PRO A 21 -16.18 -17.10 -1.90
N VAL A 22 -16.36 -15.79 -1.96
CA VAL A 22 -16.08 -14.98 -3.15
C VAL A 22 -14.61 -14.57 -3.17
N LYS A 23 -13.94 -14.83 -4.30
CA LYS A 23 -12.56 -14.37 -4.56
C LYS A 23 -12.54 -13.55 -5.84
N ALA A 24 -12.30 -12.26 -5.73
CA ALA A 24 -12.25 -11.35 -6.85
C ALA A 24 -10.81 -10.86 -7.10
N GLY A 25 -10.08 -11.59 -7.93
CA GLY A 25 -8.80 -11.11 -8.50
C GLY A 25 -9.03 -10.38 -9.83
N TYR A 26 -8.29 -9.30 -10.08
CA TYR A 26 -8.39 -8.63 -11.36
C TYR A 26 -7.53 -9.33 -12.44
N THR A 27 -8.05 -9.30 -13.66
CA THR A 27 -7.38 -9.69 -14.90
C THR A 27 -7.57 -8.56 -15.92
N PRO A 28 -6.88 -8.56 -17.07
CA PRO A 28 -7.10 -7.54 -18.10
C PRO A 28 -8.56 -7.42 -18.58
N ALA A 29 -9.34 -8.50 -18.47
CA ALA A 29 -10.74 -8.54 -18.90
C ALA A 29 -11.75 -8.14 -17.81
N SER A 30 -11.29 -7.94 -16.56
CA SER A 30 -12.19 -7.68 -15.43
C SER A 30 -12.27 -6.18 -15.12
N SER A 31 -13.43 -5.57 -15.29
CA SER A 31 -13.59 -4.12 -15.05
C SER A 31 -13.75 -3.76 -13.56
N TRP A 32 -14.66 -4.40 -12.83
CA TRP A 32 -14.95 -4.04 -11.44
C TRP A 32 -13.99 -4.69 -10.42
N HIS A 33 -13.31 -5.77 -10.79
CA HIS A 33 -12.35 -6.44 -9.92
C HIS A 33 -11.18 -5.54 -9.53
N HIS A 34 -10.81 -4.58 -10.38
CA HIS A 34 -9.79 -3.57 -10.05
C HIS A 34 -10.12 -2.74 -8.81
N LEU A 35 -11.40 -2.58 -8.49
CA LEU A 35 -11.83 -1.82 -7.31
C LEU A 35 -11.70 -2.60 -6.00
N VAL A 36 -11.75 -3.93 -6.07
CA VAL A 36 -11.90 -4.77 -4.87
C VAL A 36 -10.80 -5.82 -4.66
N PHE A 37 -9.93 -6.06 -5.66
CA PHE A 37 -8.91 -7.12 -5.61
C PHE A 37 -8.05 -7.12 -4.34
N MET A 38 -7.79 -5.93 -3.80
CA MET A 38 -6.93 -5.75 -2.63
C MET A 38 -7.51 -6.31 -1.34
N PHE A 39 -8.81 -6.54 -1.30
CA PHE A 39 -9.49 -7.10 -0.12
C PHE A 39 -9.52 -8.61 -0.11
N PHE A 40 -9.23 -9.28 -1.22
CA PHE A 40 -9.25 -10.74 -1.33
C PHE A 40 -7.84 -11.32 -1.27
N HIS A 41 -7.71 -12.55 -0.79
CA HIS A 41 -6.41 -13.22 -0.63
C HIS A 41 -6.47 -14.64 -1.19
N GLY A 42 -5.41 -15.04 -1.87
CA GLY A 42 -5.32 -16.36 -2.51
C GLY A 42 -5.21 -17.53 -1.51
N ASN A 43 -4.55 -17.28 -0.37
CA ASN A 43 -4.37 -18.27 0.68
C ASN A 43 -4.14 -17.60 2.05
N ILE A 44 -4.17 -18.41 3.12
CA ILE A 44 -4.03 -17.93 4.50
C ILE A 44 -2.65 -17.31 4.78
N PHE A 45 -1.58 -17.84 4.21
CA PHE A 45 -0.24 -17.31 4.42
C PHE A 45 -0.09 -15.91 3.80
N HIS A 46 -0.71 -15.71 2.63
CA HIS A 46 -0.77 -14.40 1.97
C HIS A 46 -1.54 -13.39 2.82
N LEU A 47 -2.68 -13.78 3.40
CA LEU A 47 -3.43 -12.95 4.33
C LEU A 47 -2.61 -12.59 5.57
N ILE A 48 -2.01 -13.59 6.25
CA ILE A 48 -1.21 -13.37 7.45
C ILE A 48 -0.04 -12.41 7.16
N GLY A 49 0.70 -12.63 6.06
CA GLY A 49 1.79 -11.74 5.66
C GLY A 49 1.33 -10.30 5.45
N ASN A 50 0.21 -10.10 4.75
CA ASN A 50 -0.35 -8.77 4.54
C ASN A 50 -0.81 -8.11 5.84
N CYS A 51 -1.49 -8.85 6.73
CA CYS A 51 -1.92 -8.35 8.03
C CYS A 51 -0.72 -7.96 8.91
N TYR A 52 0.35 -8.77 8.93
CA TYR A 52 1.56 -8.47 9.68
C TYR A 52 2.25 -7.21 9.15
N CYS A 53 2.44 -7.09 7.84
CA CYS A 53 3.02 -5.90 7.21
C CYS A 53 2.15 -4.66 7.46
N ALA A 54 0.82 -4.78 7.34
CA ALA A 54 -0.12 -3.71 7.65
C ALA A 54 0.05 -3.24 9.09
N TYR A 55 0.02 -4.16 10.05
CA TYR A 55 0.22 -3.84 11.47
C TYR A 55 1.54 -3.11 11.72
N TYR A 56 2.64 -3.61 11.17
CA TYR A 56 3.97 -3.01 11.32
C TYR A 56 4.04 -1.60 10.74
N ILE A 57 3.57 -1.41 9.50
CA ILE A 57 3.61 -0.12 8.82
C ILE A 57 2.71 0.90 9.52
N LEU A 58 1.51 0.47 9.92
CA LEU A 58 0.51 1.34 10.52
C LEU A 58 0.85 1.77 11.95
N ASN A 59 1.53 0.92 12.74
CA ASN A 59 1.95 1.27 14.10
C ASN A 59 3.07 2.30 14.15
N ASN A 60 3.84 2.43 13.10
CA ASN A 60 5.03 3.28 13.10
C ASN A 60 4.77 4.72 12.65
N ARG A 61 3.49 5.16 12.49
CA ARG A 61 3.19 6.50 12.01
C ARG A 61 1.90 7.15 12.48
N THR A 62 2.01 8.49 12.56
CA THR A 62 0.87 9.41 12.65
C THR A 62 0.45 9.85 11.23
N PHE A 63 -0.60 9.23 10.70
CA PHE A 63 -1.21 9.63 9.42
C PHE A 63 -2.46 10.47 9.66
N ASN A 64 -2.73 11.41 8.76
CA ASN A 64 -4.10 11.87 8.55
C ASN A 64 -4.83 10.75 7.78
N TRP A 65 -5.53 9.90 8.52
CA TRP A 65 -6.08 8.64 8.02
C TRP A 65 -7.03 8.80 6.84
N HIS A 66 -7.93 9.78 6.90
CA HIS A 66 -8.94 9.94 5.85
C HIS A 66 -8.30 10.22 4.50
N THR A 67 -7.44 11.24 4.43
CA THR A 67 -6.76 11.61 3.18
C THR A 67 -5.81 10.51 2.73
N THR A 68 -5.08 9.89 3.66
CA THR A 68 -4.08 8.87 3.33
C THR A 68 -4.73 7.59 2.82
N LEU A 69 -5.84 7.13 3.41
CA LEU A 69 -6.55 5.94 2.93
C LEU A 69 -7.14 6.14 1.53
N VAL A 70 -7.72 7.32 1.25
CA VAL A 70 -8.22 7.64 -0.10
C VAL A 70 -7.09 7.58 -1.12
N ILE A 71 -5.93 8.15 -0.81
CA ILE A 71 -4.77 8.15 -1.72
C ILE A 71 -4.24 6.73 -1.93
N ILE A 72 -4.08 5.95 -0.85
CA ILE A 72 -3.59 4.58 -0.91
C ILE A 72 -4.52 3.73 -1.80
N TYR A 73 -5.83 3.85 -1.57
CA TYR A 73 -6.83 3.15 -2.37
C TYR A 73 -6.77 3.57 -3.84
N THR A 74 -6.81 4.88 -4.11
CA THR A 74 -6.80 5.42 -5.48
C THR A 74 -5.54 5.01 -6.24
N VAL A 75 -4.37 5.12 -5.62
CA VAL A 75 -3.09 4.73 -6.24
C VAL A 75 -3.08 3.23 -6.54
N ALA A 76 -3.51 2.37 -5.61
CA ALA A 76 -3.54 0.93 -5.83
C ALA A 76 -4.51 0.54 -6.98
N VAL A 77 -5.69 1.16 -7.02
CA VAL A 77 -6.68 0.95 -8.09
C VAL A 77 -6.13 1.42 -9.44
N LEU A 78 -5.64 2.65 -9.55
CA LEU A 78 -5.11 3.19 -10.81
C LEU A 78 -3.91 2.37 -11.32
N SER A 79 -3.02 1.95 -10.42
CA SER A 79 -1.88 1.10 -10.77
C SER A 79 -2.32 -0.26 -11.32
N SER A 80 -3.45 -0.80 -10.85
CA SER A 80 -3.96 -2.08 -11.33
C SER A 80 -4.44 -2.05 -12.78
N PHE A 81 -4.87 -0.89 -13.28
CA PHE A 81 -5.25 -0.72 -14.71
C PHE A 81 -4.05 -0.66 -15.65
N VAL A 82 -2.85 -0.47 -15.13
CA VAL A 82 -1.61 -0.37 -15.91
C VAL A 82 -0.76 -1.65 -15.79
N CYS A 83 -0.82 -2.30 -14.63
CA CYS A 83 0.01 -3.45 -14.30
C CYS A 83 -0.79 -4.76 -14.33
N TYR A 84 -0.59 -5.55 -15.37
CA TYR A 84 -1.26 -6.83 -15.54
C TYR A 84 -0.32 -8.01 -15.21
N SER A 85 -0.93 -9.11 -14.79
CA SER A 85 -0.28 -10.40 -14.59
C SER A 85 -1.04 -11.48 -15.37
N PRO A 86 -0.38 -12.54 -15.81
CA PRO A 86 -1.03 -13.70 -16.43
C PRO A 86 -2.05 -14.38 -15.51
N LEU A 87 -1.85 -14.29 -14.21
CA LEU A 87 -2.76 -14.82 -13.21
C LEU A 87 -3.55 -13.69 -12.53
N PRO A 88 -4.77 -13.98 -12.04
CA PRO A 88 -5.56 -13.01 -11.31
C PRO A 88 -4.81 -12.43 -10.10
N THR A 89 -4.67 -11.12 -10.07
CA THR A 89 -3.98 -10.42 -8.96
C THR A 89 -4.96 -10.19 -7.82
N VAL A 90 -4.57 -10.60 -6.61
CA VAL A 90 -5.31 -10.41 -5.35
C VAL A 90 -4.36 -9.98 -4.25
N GLY A 91 -4.89 -9.37 -3.19
CA GLY A 91 -4.18 -9.12 -1.95
C GLY A 91 -3.94 -7.65 -1.62
N PHE A 92 -3.87 -7.39 -0.33
CA PHE A 92 -3.66 -6.05 0.22
C PHE A 92 -2.24 -5.50 0.00
N SER A 93 -1.38 -6.24 -0.66
CA SER A 93 0.02 -5.89 -0.90
C SER A 93 0.19 -4.59 -1.69
N ALA A 94 -0.65 -4.31 -2.70
CA ALA A 94 -0.58 -3.06 -3.45
C ALA A 94 -0.75 -1.82 -2.54
N PRO A 95 -1.81 -1.70 -1.71
CA PRO A 95 -1.91 -0.68 -0.67
C PRO A 95 -0.71 -0.62 0.27
N LEU A 96 -0.15 -1.77 0.68
CA LEU A 96 1.03 -1.81 1.56
C LEU A 96 2.25 -1.19 0.89
N PHE A 97 2.46 -1.41 -0.40
CA PHE A 97 3.56 -0.80 -1.13
C PHE A 97 3.39 0.71 -1.30
N VAL A 98 2.17 1.21 -1.49
CA VAL A 98 1.91 2.67 -1.44
C VAL A 98 2.28 3.23 -0.07
N MET A 99 1.82 2.60 1.01
CA MET A 99 2.16 3.01 2.39
C MET A 99 3.67 2.96 2.66
N LEU A 100 4.33 1.92 2.17
CA LEU A 100 5.78 1.77 2.31
C LEU A 100 6.53 2.90 1.60
N GLY A 101 6.12 3.28 0.38
CA GLY A 101 6.67 4.41 -0.36
C GLY A 101 6.49 5.74 0.38
N ILE A 102 5.29 6.00 0.91
CA ILE A 102 4.97 7.17 1.74
C ILE A 102 5.90 7.21 2.97
N ASN A 103 6.02 6.09 3.67
CA ASN A 103 6.83 6.00 4.89
C ASN A 103 8.32 6.10 4.61
N PHE A 104 8.80 5.48 3.55
CA PHE A 104 10.22 5.51 3.18
C PHE A 104 10.73 6.92 2.96
N TYR A 105 9.96 7.77 2.29
CA TYR A 105 10.35 9.16 2.08
C TYR A 105 10.33 9.97 3.37
N SER A 106 9.30 9.85 4.18
CA SER A 106 9.04 10.76 5.30
C SER A 106 9.69 10.31 6.61
N SER A 107 10.32 9.12 6.66
CA SER A 107 10.98 8.61 7.86
C SER A 107 12.42 9.12 7.99
N SER A 108 12.78 9.66 9.16
CA SER A 108 14.17 9.83 9.56
C SER A 108 14.90 8.48 9.72
N HIS A 109 14.14 7.40 9.92
CA HIS A 109 14.63 6.04 10.11
C HIS A 109 14.47 5.17 8.86
N ARG A 110 14.78 5.70 7.67
CA ARG A 110 14.70 4.95 6.39
C ARG A 110 15.39 3.60 6.44
N LYS A 111 16.48 3.50 7.20
CA LYS A 111 17.25 2.26 7.39
C LYS A 111 16.40 1.12 7.97
N ASN A 112 15.36 1.43 8.75
CA ASN A 112 14.50 0.42 9.37
C ASN A 112 13.53 -0.23 8.37
N TYR A 113 13.23 0.45 7.25
CA TYR A 113 12.37 -0.10 6.19
C TYR A 113 13.14 -0.84 5.12
N LEU A 114 14.46 -0.65 5.06
CA LEU A 114 15.31 -1.32 4.07
C LEU A 114 15.31 -2.84 4.22
N PRO A 115 15.44 -3.43 5.43
CA PRO A 115 15.33 -4.87 5.60
C PRO A 115 13.97 -5.44 5.19
N LEU A 116 12.88 -4.71 5.50
CA LEU A 116 11.53 -5.11 5.08
C LEU A 116 11.40 -5.08 3.55
N LEU A 117 11.89 -4.03 2.90
CA LEU A 117 11.88 -3.92 1.45
C LEU A 117 12.71 -5.04 0.80
N LEU A 118 13.91 -5.30 1.32
CA LEU A 118 14.79 -6.38 0.84
C LEU A 118 14.16 -7.76 1.07
N SER A 119 13.55 -8.02 2.23
CA SER A 119 12.88 -9.30 2.49
C SER A 119 11.71 -9.53 1.54
N VAL A 120 10.93 -8.51 1.24
CA VAL A 120 9.87 -8.60 0.23
C VAL A 120 10.44 -8.86 -1.17
N MET A 121 11.53 -8.18 -1.55
CA MET A 121 12.20 -8.42 -2.85
C MET A 121 12.76 -9.84 -2.94
N VAL A 122 13.35 -10.36 -1.85
CA VAL A 122 13.82 -11.76 -1.79
C VAL A 122 12.65 -12.73 -1.90
N CYS A 123 11.53 -12.49 -1.19
CA CYS A 123 10.34 -13.31 -1.33
C CYS A 123 9.81 -13.35 -2.77
N TRP A 124 9.98 -12.28 -3.56
CA TRP A 124 9.60 -12.27 -4.97
C TRP A 124 10.35 -13.29 -5.83
N LEU A 125 11.58 -13.62 -5.47
CA LEU A 125 12.37 -14.64 -6.19
C LEU A 125 11.80 -16.04 -5.98
N PHE A 126 11.12 -16.28 -4.86
CA PHE A 126 10.61 -17.60 -4.46
C PHE A 126 9.10 -17.77 -4.64
N ILE A 127 8.34 -16.67 -4.84
CA ILE A 127 6.90 -16.75 -5.04
C ILE A 127 6.62 -16.50 -6.52
N PRO A 128 6.41 -17.54 -7.32
CA PRO A 128 5.99 -17.39 -8.70
C PRO A 128 4.63 -16.68 -8.75
N HIS A 129 4.43 -15.85 -9.76
CA HIS A 129 3.15 -15.18 -10.04
C HIS A 129 2.81 -13.93 -9.20
N LEU A 130 3.75 -13.36 -8.47
CA LEU A 130 3.56 -12.02 -7.91
C LEU A 130 3.52 -10.96 -9.01
N ASN A 131 2.55 -10.04 -8.93
CA ASN A 131 2.50 -8.89 -9.82
C ASN A 131 3.53 -7.83 -9.40
N THR A 132 4.80 -8.12 -9.65
CA THR A 132 5.95 -7.28 -9.31
C THR A 132 5.83 -5.84 -9.86
N PRO A 133 5.45 -5.64 -11.15
CA PRO A 133 5.28 -4.29 -11.68
C PRO A 133 4.27 -3.46 -10.88
N LEU A 134 3.16 -4.06 -10.44
CA LEU A 134 2.16 -3.39 -9.60
C LEU A 134 2.78 -2.89 -8.29
N HIS A 135 3.55 -3.73 -7.60
CA HIS A 135 4.16 -3.39 -6.32
C HIS A 135 5.20 -2.27 -6.47
N ILE A 136 6.05 -2.34 -7.50
CA ILE A 136 7.04 -1.30 -7.78
C ILE A 136 6.34 0.02 -8.10
N LEU A 137 5.33 0.03 -8.95
CA LEU A 137 4.58 1.23 -9.31
C LEU A 137 3.90 1.85 -8.09
N CYS A 138 3.23 1.04 -7.27
CA CYS A 138 2.59 1.48 -6.03
C CYS A 138 3.60 2.13 -5.07
N PHE A 139 4.78 1.53 -4.89
CA PHE A 139 5.84 2.09 -4.06
C PHE A 139 6.32 3.45 -4.59
N ILE A 140 6.63 3.53 -5.89
CA ILE A 140 7.11 4.76 -6.53
C ILE A 140 6.07 5.88 -6.40
N LEU A 141 4.79 5.60 -6.67
CA LEU A 141 3.73 6.61 -6.58
C LEU A 141 3.51 7.08 -5.14
N GLY A 142 3.57 6.18 -4.15
CA GLY A 142 3.53 6.55 -2.74
C GLY A 142 4.70 7.44 -2.32
N PHE A 143 5.91 7.14 -2.79
CA PHE A 143 7.10 7.95 -2.57
C PHE A 143 6.96 9.35 -3.20
N LEU A 144 6.57 9.43 -4.48
CA LEU A 144 6.40 10.69 -5.21
C LEU A 144 5.31 11.56 -4.60
N TYR A 145 4.21 10.98 -4.15
CA TYR A 145 3.16 11.70 -3.43
C TYR A 145 3.71 12.46 -2.21
N THR A 146 4.52 11.79 -1.40
CA THR A 146 5.07 12.40 -0.18
C THR A 146 6.15 13.42 -0.52
N TRP A 147 6.97 13.14 -1.52
CA TRP A 147 7.97 14.09 -2.01
C TRP A 147 7.33 15.39 -2.48
N ASN A 148 6.31 15.30 -3.34
CA ASN A 148 5.59 16.46 -3.84
C ASN A 148 4.93 17.29 -2.71
N ASN A 149 4.28 16.64 -1.76
CA ASN A 149 3.67 17.32 -0.62
C ASN A 149 4.69 18.08 0.24
N ASN A 150 5.87 17.51 0.46
CA ASN A 150 6.92 18.18 1.23
C ASN A 150 7.56 19.33 0.44
N PHE A 151 7.69 19.19 -0.88
CA PHE A 151 8.16 20.25 -1.76
C PHE A 151 7.20 21.46 -1.73
N ILE A 152 5.89 21.23 -1.87
CA ILE A 152 4.87 22.30 -1.80
C ILE A 152 4.88 23.00 -0.43
N LYS A 153 5.01 22.23 0.67
CA LYS A 153 5.11 22.80 2.02
C LYS A 153 6.33 23.70 2.17
N LYS A 154 7.48 23.30 1.61
CA LYS A 154 8.70 24.07 1.63
C LYS A 154 8.52 25.39 0.88
N ILE A 155 7.98 25.36 -0.34
CA ILE A 155 7.72 26.58 -1.14
C ILE A 155 6.81 27.54 -0.36
N ARG A 156 5.70 27.06 0.21
CA ARG A 156 4.78 27.89 0.98
C ARG A 156 5.47 28.56 2.18
N HIS A 157 6.33 27.83 2.87
CA HIS A 157 7.08 28.34 4.01
C HIS A 157 8.08 29.41 3.58
N ASP A 158 8.78 29.21 2.46
CA ASP A 158 9.76 30.16 1.94
C ASP A 158 9.07 31.45 1.43
N CYS A 159 7.93 31.34 0.74
CA CYS A 159 7.11 32.49 0.35
C CYS A 159 6.58 33.27 1.56
N ALA A 160 6.16 32.57 2.62
CA ALA A 160 5.69 33.26 3.83
C ALA A 160 6.80 34.00 4.60
N ARG A 161 8.06 33.59 4.44
CA ARG A 161 9.23 34.31 4.99
C ARG A 161 9.58 35.57 4.22
N LEU A 162 9.43 35.54 2.89
CA LEU A 162 9.74 36.70 2.02
C LEU A 162 8.71 37.84 2.15
N ASN A 163 7.50 37.54 2.65
CA ASN A 163 6.43 38.50 2.85
C ASN A 163 6.39 39.11 4.28
N ARG A 164 7.41 38.85 5.09
CA ARG A 164 7.61 39.46 6.43
C ARG A 164 8.79 40.42 6.43
#